data_d1505c43d451ad8783f2c39b43a90bc0
#
_entry.id   d1505c43d451ad8783f2c39b43a90bc0
#
_cell.length_a   1.000
_cell.length_b   1.000
_cell.length_c   1.000
_cell.angle_alpha   90.00
_cell.angle_beta   90.00
_cell.angle_gamma   90.00
#
_symmetry.space_group_name_H-M   'P 1'
#
loop_
_entity.id
_entity.type
_entity.pdbx_description
1 polymer ?
#
loop_
_entity_poly.entity_id
_entity_poly.type
_entity_poly.pdbx_seq_one_letter_code
_entity_poly.pdbx_strand_id
1 'polypeptide(L)'
;MSEFKKSILLICGLLLHIVSCKNVSNKEDDMNQTSNSDIATEFINAFYSFNKDSLQSTLTYADDSRHSIIYYQKWAECGNYKVIKQNDFIIKNDSLVLCPITVKDDLIGALEVDFNVTDTFHLTIINEKIQSIETSSNDPDLFYEAKDWIKHNKPELTEKACEGTSTACECVKATVEGFIEFKANNTTKF
;
A
#
# COMPACT_ATOMS: atom_id res chain seq x y z
N MET A 1 4.91 -24.89 -99.13
CA MET A 1 5.85 -25.79 -98.44
C MET A 1 6.31 -25.10 -97.22
N SER A 2 6.09 -25.77 -96.14
CA SER A 2 6.81 -25.75 -94.89
C SER A 2 6.28 -24.81 -93.78
N GLU A 3 5.75 -25.49 -92.95
CA GLU A 3 5.98 -25.71 -91.56
C GLU A 3 5.69 -24.49 -90.63
N PHE A 4 4.52 -24.54 -90.06
CA PHE A 4 4.12 -23.80 -88.83
C PHE A 4 4.75 -24.44 -87.65
N LYS A 5 5.69 -23.79 -87.01
CA LYS A 5 6.13 -24.12 -85.67
C LYS A 5 5.27 -23.32 -84.62
N LYS A 6 4.42 -24.04 -84.00
CA LYS A 6 3.69 -23.55 -82.82
C LYS A 6 4.62 -23.41 -81.60
N SER A 7 4.89 -22.19 -81.23
CA SER A 7 5.61 -21.92 -79.98
C SER A 7 4.56 -21.90 -78.83
N ILE A 8 4.65 -22.90 -78.01
CA ILE A 8 3.87 -22.97 -76.79
C ILE A 8 4.58 -22.10 -75.75
N LEU A 9 4.00 -20.95 -75.45
CA LEU A 9 4.44 -20.09 -74.35
C LEU A 9 4.00 -20.71 -73.03
N LEU A 10 4.96 -21.32 -72.35
CA LEU A 10 4.74 -21.82 -70.97
C LEU A 10 4.78 -20.63 -70.01
N ILE A 11 3.62 -20.17 -69.60
CA ILE A 11 3.51 -19.14 -68.55
C ILE A 11 3.71 -19.85 -67.21
N CYS A 12 4.96 -19.75 -66.73
CA CYS A 12 5.27 -20.13 -65.34
C CYS A 12 4.69 -19.09 -64.39
N GLY A 13 3.50 -19.38 -63.91
CA GLY A 13 2.90 -18.57 -62.86
C GLY A 13 3.69 -18.71 -61.55
N LEU A 14 4.48 -17.67 -61.22
CA LEU A 14 5.20 -17.55 -59.97
C LEU A 14 4.16 -17.22 -58.89
N LEU A 15 3.65 -18.22 -58.22
CA LEU A 15 2.85 -18.06 -56.98
C LEU A 15 3.79 -17.59 -55.87
N LEU A 16 3.86 -16.28 -55.66
CA LEU A 16 4.39 -15.66 -54.46
C LEU A 16 3.49 -16.02 -53.28
N HIS A 17 3.83 -17.08 -52.58
CA HIS A 17 3.30 -17.30 -51.24
C HIS A 17 3.90 -16.26 -50.32
N ILE A 18 3.16 -15.15 -50.11
CA ILE A 18 3.38 -14.27 -48.97
C ILE A 18 3.02 -15.07 -47.73
N VAL A 19 4.05 -15.66 -47.10
CA VAL A 19 3.99 -16.16 -45.74
C VAL A 19 3.83 -14.93 -44.86
N SER A 20 2.57 -14.54 -44.61
CA SER A 20 2.23 -13.63 -43.56
C SER A 20 2.56 -14.32 -42.23
N CYS A 21 3.76 -14.05 -41.72
CA CYS A 21 4.05 -14.29 -40.32
C CYS A 21 3.07 -13.42 -39.51
N LYS A 22 1.89 -13.96 -39.20
CA LYS A 22 1.16 -13.50 -38.07
C LYS A 22 2.06 -13.71 -36.88
N ASN A 23 2.59 -12.62 -36.32
CA ASN A 23 3.06 -12.62 -34.95
C ASN A 23 1.85 -13.05 -34.12
N VAL A 24 1.76 -14.33 -33.86
CA VAL A 24 1.00 -14.88 -32.75
C VAL A 24 1.77 -14.39 -31.53
N SER A 25 1.40 -13.20 -31.07
CA SER A 25 1.72 -12.77 -29.71
C SER A 25 1.21 -13.90 -28.84
N ASN A 26 2.12 -14.64 -28.26
CA ASN A 26 1.83 -15.66 -27.27
C ASN A 26 1.15 -14.98 -26.08
N LYS A 27 -0.17 -14.91 -26.14
CA LYS A 27 -1.05 -14.43 -25.08
C LYS A 27 -1.37 -15.54 -24.07
N GLU A 28 -0.67 -16.67 -24.17
CA GLU A 28 -0.93 -17.83 -23.31
C GLU A 28 -0.07 -17.90 -22.03
N ASP A 29 1.02 -17.10 -21.93
CA ASP A 29 1.84 -17.08 -20.71
C ASP A 29 1.42 -15.98 -19.71
N ASP A 30 0.42 -15.13 -20.03
CA ASP A 30 0.02 -13.97 -19.23
C ASP A 30 -1.18 -14.26 -18.30
N MET A 31 -1.66 -15.51 -18.23
CA MET A 31 -2.88 -15.82 -17.46
C MET A 31 -2.63 -16.23 -16.00
N ASN A 32 -1.40 -16.13 -15.49
CA ASN A 32 -1.12 -16.55 -14.12
C ASN A 32 -0.09 -15.67 -13.37
N GLN A 33 0.28 -14.52 -13.91
CA GLN A 33 1.15 -13.59 -13.19
C GLN A 33 0.31 -12.68 -12.31
N THR A 34 0.48 -12.80 -10.99
CA THR A 34 -0.18 -11.94 -10.01
C THR A 34 0.31 -10.51 -10.19
N SER A 35 -0.60 -9.56 -10.42
CA SER A 35 -0.21 -8.16 -10.60
C SER A 35 0.27 -7.54 -9.27
N ASN A 36 1.14 -6.54 -9.35
CA ASN A 36 1.55 -5.79 -8.15
C ASN A 36 0.35 -5.15 -7.43
N SER A 37 -0.72 -4.82 -8.17
CA SER A 37 -1.96 -4.32 -7.57
C SER A 37 -2.71 -5.39 -6.77
N ASP A 38 -2.70 -6.66 -7.23
CA ASP A 38 -3.34 -7.76 -6.50
C ASP A 38 -2.58 -8.06 -5.21
N ILE A 39 -1.23 -8.07 -5.27
CA ILE A 39 -0.37 -8.25 -4.10
C ILE A 39 -0.58 -7.12 -3.09
N ALA A 40 -0.66 -5.87 -3.57
CA ALA A 40 -0.95 -4.72 -2.74
C ALA A 40 -2.34 -4.80 -2.09
N THR A 41 -3.35 -5.28 -2.84
CA THR A 41 -4.70 -5.50 -2.33
C THR A 41 -4.71 -6.56 -1.23
N GLU A 42 -4.01 -7.67 -1.42
CA GLU A 42 -3.88 -8.73 -0.43
C GLU A 42 -3.24 -8.19 0.87
N PHE A 43 -2.14 -7.43 0.74
CA PHE A 43 -1.49 -6.81 1.89
C PHE A 43 -2.43 -5.85 2.64
N ILE A 44 -3.11 -4.93 1.95
CA ILE A 44 -4.02 -3.96 2.60
C ILE A 44 -5.17 -4.68 3.30
N ASN A 45 -5.76 -5.70 2.67
CA ASN A 45 -6.80 -6.52 3.29
C ASN A 45 -6.28 -7.24 4.53
N ALA A 46 -5.07 -7.81 4.48
CA ALA A 46 -4.44 -8.47 5.62
C ALA A 46 -4.15 -7.48 6.75
N PHE A 47 -3.65 -6.27 6.44
CA PHE A 47 -3.37 -5.25 7.43
C PHE A 47 -4.63 -4.82 8.19
N TYR A 48 -5.69 -4.42 7.48
CA TYR A 48 -6.94 -3.94 8.12
C TYR A 48 -7.88 -5.05 8.57
N SER A 49 -7.53 -6.32 8.37
CA SER A 49 -8.21 -7.44 9.03
C SER A 49 -7.88 -7.53 10.51
N PHE A 50 -6.81 -6.87 10.97
CA PHE A 50 -6.23 -6.97 12.30
C PHE A 50 -5.87 -8.41 12.71
N ASN A 51 -5.75 -9.30 11.72
CA ASN A 51 -5.27 -10.66 11.93
C ASN A 51 -3.76 -10.70 11.69
N LYS A 52 -3.01 -10.92 12.77
CA LYS A 52 -1.54 -10.94 12.73
C LYS A 52 -0.99 -12.02 11.80
N ASP A 53 -1.59 -13.20 11.78
CA ASP A 53 -1.08 -14.33 10.97
C ASP A 53 -1.32 -14.05 9.47
N SER A 54 -2.47 -13.48 9.12
CA SER A 54 -2.76 -13.03 7.75
C SER A 54 -1.76 -11.97 7.29
N LEU A 55 -1.44 -10.99 8.13
CA LEU A 55 -0.45 -9.98 7.80
C LEU A 55 0.96 -10.60 7.68
N GLN A 56 1.35 -11.46 8.60
CA GLN A 56 2.67 -12.11 8.57
C GLN A 56 2.90 -12.92 7.28
N SER A 57 1.86 -13.54 6.72
CA SER A 57 1.97 -14.29 5.46
C SER A 57 2.38 -13.40 4.29
N THR A 58 1.88 -12.15 4.24
CA THR A 58 2.24 -11.20 3.18
C THR A 58 3.65 -10.61 3.36
N LEU A 59 4.21 -10.68 4.57
CA LEU A 59 5.50 -10.09 4.95
C LEU A 59 6.68 -11.09 4.90
N THR A 60 6.49 -12.25 4.28
CA THR A 60 7.50 -13.34 4.31
C THR A 60 8.88 -12.91 3.82
N TYR A 61 8.96 -11.97 2.90
CA TYR A 61 10.20 -11.48 2.29
C TYR A 61 10.55 -10.03 2.69
N ALA A 62 9.76 -9.40 3.55
CA ALA A 62 9.92 -8.01 3.99
C ALA A 62 10.59 -7.95 5.39
N ASP A 63 11.73 -8.60 5.57
CA ASP A 63 12.36 -8.80 6.88
C ASP A 63 12.61 -7.48 7.63
N ASP A 64 13.12 -6.46 6.94
CA ASP A 64 13.50 -5.17 7.54
C ASP A 64 12.27 -4.37 8.03
N SER A 65 11.12 -4.52 7.35
CA SER A 65 9.90 -3.77 7.70
C SER A 65 8.88 -4.62 8.49
N ARG A 66 9.06 -5.94 8.55
CA ARG A 66 8.09 -6.86 9.18
C ARG A 66 7.72 -6.46 10.60
N HIS A 67 8.70 -6.19 11.44
CA HIS A 67 8.46 -5.88 12.85
C HIS A 67 7.66 -4.57 13.01
N SER A 68 8.07 -3.53 12.32
CA SER A 68 7.41 -2.22 12.37
C SER A 68 5.99 -2.27 11.83
N ILE A 69 5.74 -3.02 10.75
CA ILE A 69 4.40 -3.15 10.16
C ILE A 69 3.45 -3.97 11.05
N ILE A 70 3.93 -5.04 11.69
CA ILE A 70 3.14 -5.79 12.68
C ILE A 70 2.81 -4.91 13.90
N TYR A 71 3.79 -4.13 14.37
CA TYR A 71 3.55 -3.16 15.44
C TYR A 71 2.52 -2.12 15.02
N TYR A 72 2.63 -1.58 13.79
CA TYR A 72 1.69 -0.60 13.25
C TYR A 72 0.28 -1.17 13.08
N GLN A 73 0.12 -2.42 12.62
CA GLN A 73 -1.18 -3.08 12.61
C GLN A 73 -1.81 -3.10 14.01
N LYS A 74 -1.02 -3.44 15.04
CA LYS A 74 -1.52 -3.48 16.42
C LYS A 74 -1.83 -2.08 16.94
N TRP A 75 -1.04 -1.06 16.56
CA TRP A 75 -1.33 0.34 16.82
C TRP A 75 -2.68 0.75 16.23
N ALA A 76 -2.90 0.45 14.95
CA ALA A 76 -4.13 0.77 14.23
C ALA A 76 -5.35 0.05 14.85
N GLU A 77 -5.22 -1.23 15.21
CA GLU A 77 -6.27 -1.98 15.92
C GLU A 77 -6.65 -1.30 17.23
N CYS A 78 -5.66 -0.93 18.05
CA CYS A 78 -5.88 -0.34 19.37
C CYS A 78 -6.31 1.15 19.30
N GLY A 79 -5.98 1.84 18.19
CA GLY A 79 -6.46 3.17 17.85
C GLY A 79 -7.84 3.18 17.18
N ASN A 80 -8.51 2.02 17.13
CA ASN A 80 -9.84 1.86 16.55
C ASN A 80 -9.95 2.37 15.11
N TYR A 81 -8.90 2.12 14.30
CA TYR A 81 -8.86 2.54 12.90
C TYR A 81 -10.01 1.94 12.11
N LYS A 82 -10.76 2.78 11.40
CA LYS A 82 -11.85 2.39 10.51
C LYS A 82 -11.57 2.91 9.13
N VAL A 83 -11.47 2.02 8.16
CA VAL A 83 -11.31 2.39 6.76
C VAL A 83 -12.57 3.11 6.29
N ILE A 84 -12.41 4.39 5.90
CA ILE A 84 -13.46 5.23 5.32
C ILE A 84 -13.44 5.11 3.81
N LYS A 85 -12.23 5.04 3.23
CA LYS A 85 -12.04 4.93 1.78
C LYS A 85 -10.70 4.26 1.48
N GLN A 86 -10.75 3.26 0.63
CA GLN A 86 -9.58 2.78 -0.09
C GLN A 86 -9.47 3.58 -1.38
N ASN A 87 -8.42 4.38 -1.51
CA ASN A 87 -8.18 5.15 -2.72
C ASN A 87 -7.51 4.27 -3.79
N ASP A 88 -7.52 4.74 -5.05
CA ASP A 88 -6.85 4.04 -6.13
C ASP A 88 -5.35 3.91 -5.85
N PHE A 89 -4.80 2.75 -6.09
CA PHE A 89 -3.37 2.53 -5.95
C PHE A 89 -2.60 3.25 -7.05
N ILE A 90 -1.44 3.77 -6.70
CA ILE A 90 -0.58 4.51 -7.62
C ILE A 90 0.64 3.67 -7.93
N ILE A 91 0.71 3.13 -9.16
CA ILE A 91 1.88 2.42 -9.66
C ILE A 91 2.92 3.47 -10.05
N LYS A 92 4.01 3.58 -9.28
CA LYS A 92 5.08 4.53 -9.55
C LYS A 92 6.07 4.02 -10.59
N ASN A 93 6.34 2.72 -10.56
CA ASN A 93 7.20 2.01 -11.51
C ASN A 93 6.94 0.50 -11.37
N ASP A 94 7.74 -0.33 -12.02
CA ASP A 94 7.59 -1.79 -12.08
C ASP A 94 7.68 -2.47 -10.70
N SER A 95 8.16 -1.79 -9.67
CA SER A 95 8.36 -2.36 -8.34
C SER A 95 7.71 -1.58 -7.21
N LEU A 96 7.30 -0.31 -7.39
CA LEU A 96 6.78 0.54 -6.32
C LEU A 96 5.30 0.84 -6.51
N VAL A 97 4.50 0.40 -5.53
CA VAL A 97 3.06 0.68 -5.45
C VAL A 97 2.78 1.50 -4.19
N LEU A 98 2.05 2.61 -4.34
CA LEU A 98 1.54 3.40 -3.23
C LEU A 98 0.07 3.06 -3.01
N CYS A 99 -0.29 2.77 -1.76
CA CYS A 99 -1.62 2.37 -1.35
C CYS A 99 -2.18 3.38 -0.34
N PRO A 100 -2.83 4.46 -0.80
CA PRO A 100 -3.41 5.45 0.10
C PRO A 100 -4.77 4.96 0.63
N ILE A 101 -4.89 4.88 1.96
CA ILE A 101 -6.09 4.44 2.68
C ILE A 101 -6.53 5.54 3.63
N THR A 102 -7.74 6.04 3.44
CA THR A 102 -8.31 7.05 4.34
C THR A 102 -9.00 6.35 5.50
N VAL A 103 -8.63 6.74 6.71
CA VAL A 103 -9.12 6.14 7.95
C VAL A 103 -9.66 7.19 8.90
N LYS A 104 -10.50 6.75 9.82
CA LYS A 104 -10.90 7.47 11.03
C LYS A 104 -10.38 6.69 12.21
N ASP A 105 -9.86 7.39 13.21
CA ASP A 105 -9.24 6.78 14.40
C ASP A 105 -9.49 7.59 15.66
N ASP A 106 -9.16 7.00 16.81
CA ASP A 106 -9.39 7.62 18.11
C ASP A 106 -8.38 8.74 18.42
N LEU A 107 -7.20 8.76 17.80
CA LEU A 107 -6.19 9.80 18.03
C LEU A 107 -6.68 11.15 17.45
N ILE A 108 -7.13 11.13 16.19
CA ILE A 108 -7.72 12.32 15.55
C ILE A 108 -9.05 12.69 16.23
N GLY A 109 -9.83 11.67 16.63
CA GLY A 109 -11.07 11.88 17.39
C GLY A 109 -10.83 12.63 18.71
N ALA A 110 -9.75 12.34 19.44
CA ALA A 110 -9.37 13.01 20.67
C ALA A 110 -9.00 14.48 20.48
N LEU A 111 -8.55 14.85 19.27
CA LEU A 111 -8.28 16.25 18.91
C LEU A 111 -9.53 17.04 18.53
N GLU A 112 -10.69 16.37 18.39
CA GLU A 112 -11.97 17.00 18.03
C GLU A 112 -11.91 17.79 16.71
N VAL A 113 -11.14 17.31 15.75
CA VAL A 113 -11.05 17.90 14.40
C VAL A 113 -11.86 17.06 13.41
N ASP A 114 -12.55 17.75 12.50
CA ASP A 114 -13.25 17.10 11.37
C ASP A 114 -12.24 16.76 10.26
N PHE A 115 -11.47 15.73 10.51
CA PHE A 115 -10.41 15.28 9.61
C PHE A 115 -10.34 13.75 9.57
N ASN A 116 -10.09 13.19 8.40
CA ASN A 116 -9.78 11.78 8.23
C ASN A 116 -8.36 11.66 7.66
N VAL A 117 -7.53 10.92 8.36
CA VAL A 117 -6.15 10.69 7.96
C VAL A 117 -6.10 9.80 6.71
N THR A 118 -5.16 10.07 5.82
CA THR A 118 -4.82 9.15 4.75
C THR A 118 -3.41 8.61 4.98
N ASP A 119 -3.36 7.36 5.44
CA ASP A 119 -2.13 6.59 5.49
C ASP A 119 -1.79 6.08 4.10
N THR A 120 -0.54 6.17 3.72
CA THR A 120 -0.06 5.62 2.45
C THR A 120 1.02 4.59 2.72
N PHE A 121 0.75 3.34 2.33
CA PHE A 121 1.76 2.29 2.34
C PHE A 121 2.52 2.32 1.02
N HIS A 122 3.84 2.33 1.09
CA HIS A 122 4.75 2.31 -0.04
C HIS A 122 5.34 0.90 -0.15
N LEU A 123 4.79 0.08 -1.04
CA LEU A 123 5.18 -1.31 -1.18
C LEU A 123 6.23 -1.45 -2.28
N THR A 124 7.41 -1.95 -1.93
CA THR A 124 8.39 -2.41 -2.93
C THR A 124 8.15 -3.89 -3.21
N ILE A 125 7.69 -4.19 -4.43
CA ILE A 125 7.32 -5.53 -4.88
C ILE A 125 8.27 -5.96 -5.99
N ILE A 126 8.97 -7.08 -5.79
CA ILE A 126 9.92 -7.65 -6.77
C ILE A 126 9.66 -9.15 -6.87
N ASN A 127 9.52 -9.65 -8.10
CA ASN A 127 9.22 -11.05 -8.35
C ASN A 127 8.00 -11.55 -7.56
N GLU A 128 6.90 -10.77 -7.62
CA GLU A 128 5.63 -11.07 -6.95
C GLU A 128 5.72 -11.16 -5.40
N LYS A 129 6.73 -10.52 -4.80
CA LYS A 129 6.98 -10.57 -3.35
C LYS A 129 7.21 -9.17 -2.81
N ILE A 130 6.56 -8.85 -1.69
CA ILE A 130 6.83 -7.61 -0.97
C ILE A 130 8.20 -7.73 -0.31
N GLN A 131 9.13 -6.85 -0.70
CA GLN A 131 10.50 -6.81 -0.18
C GLN A 131 10.65 -5.80 0.95
N SER A 132 9.95 -4.67 0.87
CA SER A 132 9.95 -3.66 1.91
C SER A 132 8.64 -2.87 1.90
N ILE A 133 8.33 -2.28 3.05
CA ILE A 133 7.17 -1.42 3.23
C ILE A 133 7.61 -0.19 4.03
N GLU A 134 7.31 0.97 3.49
CA GLU A 134 7.39 2.24 4.19
C GLU A 134 5.98 2.82 4.35
N THR A 135 5.79 3.71 5.31
CA THR A 135 4.51 4.37 5.55
C THR A 135 4.69 5.88 5.60
N SER A 136 3.69 6.59 5.11
CA SER A 136 3.56 8.04 5.30
C SER A 136 2.10 8.37 5.61
N SER A 137 1.88 9.51 6.26
CA SER A 137 0.55 9.97 6.66
C SER A 137 0.40 11.46 6.36
N ASN A 138 -0.82 11.92 6.21
CA ASN A 138 -1.16 13.33 6.10
C ASN A 138 -1.76 13.88 7.41
N ASP A 139 -1.25 13.44 8.55
CA ASP A 139 -1.67 13.96 9.86
C ASP A 139 -1.72 15.48 9.87
N PRO A 140 -2.75 16.10 10.49
CA PRO A 140 -2.83 17.55 10.58
C PRO A 140 -1.74 18.10 11.53
N ASP A 141 -1.33 19.36 11.35
CA ASP A 141 -0.33 20.01 12.19
C ASP A 141 -0.69 19.91 13.68
N LEU A 142 -1.96 20.00 14.01
CA LEU A 142 -2.46 19.87 15.38
C LEU A 142 -2.08 18.53 16.03
N PHE A 143 -1.96 17.45 15.26
CA PHE A 143 -1.48 16.14 15.75
C PHE A 143 -0.06 16.24 16.28
N TYR A 144 0.82 16.90 15.53
CA TYR A 144 2.22 17.09 15.95
C TYR A 144 2.34 18.09 17.10
N GLU A 145 1.55 19.17 17.10
CA GLU A 145 1.48 20.10 18.21
C GLU A 145 1.06 19.41 19.52
N ALA A 146 0.07 18.53 19.45
CA ALA A 146 -0.39 17.76 20.62
C ALA A 146 0.69 16.79 21.11
N LYS A 147 1.38 16.09 20.21
CA LYS A 147 2.52 15.22 20.58
C LYS A 147 3.64 15.98 21.27
N ASP A 148 4.00 17.14 20.72
CA ASP A 148 5.03 17.99 21.31
C ASP A 148 4.60 18.55 22.66
N TRP A 149 3.33 18.91 22.81
CA TRP A 149 2.79 19.37 24.10
C TRP A 149 2.87 18.27 25.17
N ILE A 150 2.47 17.02 24.84
CA ILE A 150 2.59 15.87 25.76
C ILE A 150 4.05 15.71 26.20
N LYS A 151 4.96 15.67 25.25
CA LYS A 151 6.40 15.51 25.52
C LYS A 151 6.95 16.54 26.50
N HIS A 152 6.44 17.77 26.47
CA HIS A 152 6.95 18.86 27.30
C HIS A 152 6.17 19.03 28.63
N ASN A 153 4.87 18.70 28.66
CA ASN A 153 4.01 19.01 29.81
C ASN A 153 3.56 17.76 30.57
N LYS A 154 3.56 16.60 29.92
CA LYS A 154 3.06 15.34 30.46
C LYS A 154 3.87 14.13 29.98
N PRO A 155 5.23 14.19 30.04
CA PRO A 155 6.07 13.11 29.53
C PRO A 155 5.76 11.75 30.16
N GLU A 156 5.35 11.75 31.43
CA GLU A 156 5.00 10.56 32.20
C GLU A 156 3.85 9.73 31.57
N LEU A 157 2.99 10.36 30.76
CA LEU A 157 1.90 9.65 30.08
C LEU A 157 2.43 8.70 28.99
N THR A 158 3.41 9.15 28.22
CA THR A 158 3.87 8.43 27.02
C THR A 158 5.23 7.78 27.16
N GLU A 159 6.15 8.32 27.97
CA GLU A 159 7.52 7.79 28.12
C GLU A 159 7.51 6.29 28.44
N LYS A 160 6.82 5.89 29.52
CA LYS A 160 6.74 4.48 29.89
C LYS A 160 5.88 3.63 28.94
N ALA A 161 4.80 4.22 28.44
CA ALA A 161 3.80 3.52 27.62
C ALA A 161 4.24 3.31 26.17
N CYS A 162 5.17 4.13 25.66
CA CYS A 162 5.64 4.07 24.26
C CYS A 162 7.10 3.59 24.11
N GLU A 163 7.77 3.25 25.19
CA GLU A 163 9.18 2.85 25.16
C GLU A 163 9.40 1.36 25.47
N GLY A 164 10.45 0.82 24.87
CA GLY A 164 11.01 -0.48 25.22
C GLY A 164 10.07 -1.66 24.97
N THR A 165 9.63 -2.35 26.03
CA THR A 165 8.80 -3.56 25.99
C THR A 165 7.29 -3.29 26.00
N SER A 166 6.88 -2.02 26.01
CA SER A 166 5.46 -1.62 26.02
C SER A 166 4.74 -2.06 24.75
N THR A 167 3.46 -2.36 24.89
CA THR A 167 2.65 -2.76 23.74
C THR A 167 2.18 -1.55 22.94
N ALA A 168 1.92 -1.74 21.65
CA ALA A 168 1.31 -0.69 20.82
C ALA A 168 0.01 -0.16 21.44
N CYS A 169 -0.79 -1.02 22.08
CA CYS A 169 -2.05 -0.62 22.73
C CYS A 169 -1.87 0.31 23.94
N GLU A 170 -0.84 0.08 24.73
CA GLU A 170 -0.53 0.95 25.88
C GLU A 170 -0.12 2.33 25.39
N CYS A 171 0.75 2.37 24.36
CA CYS A 171 1.20 3.61 23.76
C CYS A 171 0.05 4.39 23.10
N VAL A 172 -0.82 3.74 22.32
CA VAL A 172 -2.00 4.39 21.73
C VAL A 172 -2.90 4.99 22.79
N LYS A 173 -3.25 4.23 23.83
CA LYS A 173 -4.13 4.72 24.92
C LYS A 173 -3.54 5.93 25.61
N ALA A 174 -2.25 5.89 25.95
CA ALA A 174 -1.56 7.00 26.57
C ALA A 174 -1.52 8.23 25.65
N THR A 175 -1.34 8.04 24.34
CA THR A 175 -1.34 9.15 23.37
C THR A 175 -2.74 9.77 23.25
N VAL A 176 -3.80 8.95 23.18
CA VAL A 176 -5.20 9.44 23.16
C VAL A 176 -5.51 10.24 24.42
N GLU A 177 -5.12 9.73 25.61
CA GLU A 177 -5.29 10.45 26.88
C GLU A 177 -4.56 11.80 26.86
N GLY A 178 -3.31 11.81 26.39
CA GLY A 178 -2.54 13.04 26.25
C GLY A 178 -3.14 14.05 25.27
N PHE A 179 -3.76 13.58 24.19
CA PHE A 179 -4.47 14.46 23.24
C PHE A 179 -5.73 15.07 23.85
N ILE A 180 -6.48 14.31 24.65
CA ILE A 180 -7.63 14.83 25.40
C ILE A 180 -7.16 15.93 26.40
N GLU A 181 -6.08 15.67 27.14
CA GLU A 181 -5.51 16.69 28.05
C GLU A 181 -4.99 17.93 27.31
N PHE A 182 -4.33 17.74 26.17
CA PHE A 182 -3.91 18.85 25.31
C PHE A 182 -5.09 19.74 24.93
N LYS A 183 -6.17 19.15 24.44
CA LYS A 183 -7.41 19.89 24.09
C LYS A 183 -7.98 20.63 25.29
N ALA A 184 -8.13 19.96 26.43
CA ALA A 184 -8.67 20.58 27.65
C ALA A 184 -7.86 21.81 28.10
N ASN A 185 -6.53 21.78 27.94
CA ASN A 185 -5.64 22.88 28.36
C ASN A 185 -5.49 23.99 27.30
N ASN A 186 -5.95 23.77 26.06
CA ASN A 186 -5.80 24.71 24.95
C ASN A 186 -7.15 25.17 24.37
N THR A 187 -8.27 24.93 25.06
CA THR A 187 -9.65 25.23 24.61
C THR A 187 -9.89 26.70 24.21
N THR A 188 -9.04 27.62 24.64
CA THR A 188 -9.12 29.05 24.29
C THR A 188 -8.40 29.43 22.99
N LYS A 189 -7.72 28.51 22.33
CA LYS A 189 -6.95 28.76 21.09
C LYS A 189 -7.66 28.30 19.82
N PHE A 190 -8.79 27.59 19.94
CA PHE A 190 -9.50 26.96 18.80
C PHE A 190 -10.96 27.39 18.74
#